data_d01bf4393ef0ddd933ef38d7be83b09b
#
_entry.id   d01bf4393ef0ddd933ef38d7be83b09b
#
_cell.length_a   1.000
_cell.length_b   1.000
_cell.length_c   1.000
_cell.angle_alpha   90.00
_cell.angle_beta   90.00
_cell.angle_gamma   90.00
#
_symmetry.space_group_name_H-M   'P 1'
#
loop_
_entity.id
_entity.type
_entity.pdbx_description
1 polymer ?
#
loop_
_entity_poly.entity_id
_entity_poly.type
_entity_poly.pdbx_seq_one_letter_code
_entity_poly.pdbx_strand_id
1 'polypeptide(L)'
;MKRILFSLMLLCAVSGVCLAQHGWHAIDAITLDQCPTEYGGMTAVPVIEDYVLKAVKVYQNGDLLQIIAPEDEDDVIAGPVYDSPEYQLVHFPDADNDGHRDLFVGTGGSRTQNSLYLWNPETSRFERCRSAADLQNPVFGPREGAIYDGGSSSAWEFSFFRYVWKGRQLEETHTLEMVENLADYNRNADPQYRKTHSYVLTPKSGRALKTNRRSELPAKWQKIMKIILD
;
A
#
# COMPACT_ATOMS: atom_id res chain seq x y z
N MET A 1 27.55 50.00 8.67
CA MET A 1 26.31 49.44 8.07
C MET A 1 26.62 48.32 7.08
N LYS A 2 27.26 47.22 7.52
CA LYS A 2 27.59 46.06 6.63
C LYS A 2 27.48 44.69 7.35
N ARG A 3 26.70 44.56 8.42
CA ARG A 3 26.59 43.30 9.19
C ARG A 3 25.17 42.74 9.29
N ILE A 4 24.18 43.29 8.59
CA ILE A 4 22.78 42.82 8.67
C ILE A 4 22.35 41.96 7.45
N LEU A 5 23.17 41.92 6.38
CA LEU A 5 22.80 41.20 5.17
C LEU A 5 23.17 39.71 5.17
N PHE A 6 23.96 39.22 6.15
CA PHE A 6 24.39 37.81 6.16
C PHE A 6 23.48 36.90 6.99
N SER A 7 22.58 37.44 7.81
CA SER A 7 21.67 36.62 8.63
C SER A 7 20.37 36.23 7.90
N LEU A 8 20.04 36.85 6.78
CA LEU A 8 18.80 36.57 6.06
C LEU A 8 18.94 35.47 5.01
N MET A 9 20.17 35.14 4.59
CA MET A 9 20.40 34.05 3.61
C MET A 9 20.53 32.67 4.23
N LEU A 10 20.75 32.58 5.54
CA LEU A 10 20.85 31.27 6.21
C LEU A 10 19.50 30.72 6.66
N LEU A 11 18.45 31.55 6.70
CA LEU A 11 17.09 31.09 7.06
C LEU A 11 16.32 30.49 5.88
N CYS A 12 16.75 30.75 4.63
CA CYS A 12 16.10 30.16 3.45
C CYS A 12 16.62 28.76 3.09
N ALA A 13 17.76 28.35 3.64
CA ALA A 13 18.33 27.03 3.34
C ALA A 13 17.73 25.89 4.22
N VAL A 14 17.13 26.26 5.37
CA VAL A 14 16.52 25.26 6.28
C VAL A 14 15.04 24.99 5.93
N SER A 15 14.39 25.91 5.21
CA SER A 15 13.00 25.72 4.78
C SER A 15 12.84 24.88 3.50
N GLY A 16 13.92 24.68 2.74
CA GLY A 16 13.90 23.85 1.52
C GLY A 16 13.81 22.34 1.77
N VAL A 17 14.26 21.88 2.94
CA VAL A 17 14.23 20.45 3.29
C VAL A 17 12.85 20.04 3.81
N CYS A 18 12.07 20.96 4.37
CA CYS A 18 10.74 20.67 4.91
C CYS A 18 9.66 20.55 3.81
N LEU A 19 9.87 21.14 2.63
CA LEU A 19 8.90 21.07 1.53
C LEU A 19 8.99 19.76 0.72
N ALA A 20 10.13 19.07 0.76
CA ALA A 20 10.27 17.78 0.11
C ALA A 20 9.55 16.66 0.89
N GLN A 21 9.33 16.82 2.19
CA GLN A 21 8.61 15.86 3.03
C GLN A 21 7.09 15.90 2.86
N HIS A 22 6.53 16.96 2.31
CA HIS A 22 5.08 17.12 2.11
C HIS A 22 4.61 16.82 0.67
N GLY A 23 5.56 16.53 -0.24
CA GLY A 23 5.25 16.36 -1.67
C GLY A 23 4.31 15.22 -1.98
N TRP A 24 4.37 14.15 -1.20
CA TRP A 24 3.56 12.97 -1.49
C TRP A 24 2.09 13.09 -1.02
N HIS A 25 1.77 13.94 -0.05
CA HIS A 25 0.38 14.26 0.31
C HIS A 25 -0.39 14.96 -0.81
N ALA A 26 0.30 15.45 -1.83
CA ALA A 26 -0.32 16.06 -3.01
C ALA A 26 -0.75 15.02 -4.06
N ILE A 27 -0.33 13.77 -3.94
CA ILE A 27 -0.64 12.69 -4.88
C ILE A 27 -2.00 12.09 -4.50
N ASP A 28 -2.87 11.88 -5.48
CA ASP A 28 -4.20 11.30 -5.25
C ASP A 28 -4.15 9.81 -4.88
N ALA A 29 -3.10 9.12 -5.28
CA ALA A 29 -2.89 7.70 -4.99
C ALA A 29 -1.39 7.40 -5.00
N ILE A 30 -0.92 6.60 -4.03
CA ILE A 30 0.48 6.24 -3.83
C ILE A 30 0.56 4.72 -3.74
N THR A 31 1.40 4.13 -4.56
CA THR A 31 1.71 2.71 -4.53
C THR A 31 2.83 2.43 -3.53
N LEU A 32 3.04 1.18 -3.19
CA LEU A 32 4.01 0.76 -2.19
C LEU A 32 5.45 1.13 -2.57
N ASP A 33 5.80 0.98 -3.84
CA ASP A 33 7.11 1.33 -4.40
C ASP A 33 7.44 2.84 -4.34
N GLN A 34 6.42 3.68 -4.18
CA GLN A 34 6.55 5.12 -4.01
C GLN A 34 6.70 5.53 -2.53
N CYS A 35 6.50 4.60 -1.60
CA CYS A 35 6.70 4.86 -0.19
C CYS A 35 8.20 4.80 0.16
N PRO A 36 8.69 5.66 1.08
CA PRO A 36 10.08 5.62 1.48
C PRO A 36 10.41 4.33 2.22
N THR A 37 11.65 3.86 2.08
CA THR A 37 12.23 2.74 2.84
C THR A 37 12.97 3.19 4.10
N GLU A 38 13.18 4.52 4.23
CA GLU A 38 13.74 5.17 5.42
C GLU A 38 12.95 6.44 5.71
N TYR A 39 12.74 6.77 6.98
CA TYR A 39 12.02 7.98 7.35
C TYR A 39 12.46 8.55 8.69
N GLY A 40 12.80 9.85 8.70
CA GLY A 40 13.05 10.60 9.95
C GLY A 40 14.13 9.99 10.83
N GLY A 41 15.17 9.38 10.25
CA GLY A 41 16.21 8.64 10.96
C GLY A 41 15.76 7.24 11.39
N MET A 42 14.56 6.80 11.03
CA MET A 42 14.15 5.41 11.18
C MET A 42 14.62 4.58 9.98
N THR A 43 15.15 3.41 10.26
CA THR A 43 15.46 2.37 9.30
C THR A 43 14.93 1.04 9.81
N ALA A 44 14.49 0.19 8.89
CA ALA A 44 14.03 -1.15 9.25
C ALA A 44 14.85 -2.19 8.48
N VAL A 45 15.37 -3.16 9.22
CA VAL A 45 16.26 -4.20 8.69
C VAL A 45 15.57 -5.55 8.82
N PRO A 46 15.18 -6.20 7.71
CA PRO A 46 14.64 -7.54 7.74
C PRO A 46 15.70 -8.56 8.17
N VAL A 47 15.30 -9.51 9.00
CA VAL A 47 16.11 -10.67 9.41
C VAL A 47 15.53 -11.88 8.69
N ILE A 48 16.25 -12.38 7.69
CA ILE A 48 15.81 -13.47 6.82
C ILE A 48 16.67 -14.69 7.08
N GLU A 49 16.05 -15.84 7.30
CA GLU A 49 16.69 -17.14 7.41
C GLU A 49 15.92 -18.14 6.55
N ASP A 50 16.60 -18.87 5.69
CA ASP A 50 16.00 -19.87 4.79
C ASP A 50 14.79 -19.36 3.99
N TYR A 51 14.92 -18.15 3.42
CA TYR A 51 13.85 -17.45 2.70
C TYR A 51 12.60 -17.11 3.54
N VAL A 52 12.71 -17.18 4.85
CA VAL A 52 11.64 -16.82 5.79
C VAL A 52 12.02 -15.56 6.54
N LEU A 53 11.12 -14.59 6.58
CA LEU A 53 11.31 -13.38 7.40
C LEU A 53 11.04 -13.72 8.87
N LYS A 54 12.12 -13.77 9.67
CA LYS A 54 12.06 -14.10 11.10
C LYS A 54 11.76 -12.90 11.98
N ALA A 55 12.24 -11.73 11.59
CA ALA A 55 12.01 -10.49 12.34
C ALA A 55 12.26 -9.28 11.44
N VAL A 56 11.78 -8.12 11.88
CA VAL A 56 12.22 -6.81 11.39
C VAL A 56 12.78 -6.03 12.57
N LYS A 57 14.04 -5.60 12.48
CA LYS A 57 14.69 -4.73 13.45
C LYS A 57 14.50 -3.29 13.02
N VAL A 58 13.81 -2.49 13.82
CA VAL A 58 13.63 -1.06 13.57
C VAL A 58 14.62 -0.27 14.41
N TYR A 59 15.32 0.64 13.77
CA TYR A 59 16.29 1.53 14.41
C TYR A 59 15.83 2.98 14.28
N GLN A 60 16.12 3.78 15.28
CA GLN A 60 15.94 5.23 15.27
C GLN A 60 17.29 5.89 15.50
N ASN A 61 17.77 6.65 14.52
CA ASN A 61 19.09 7.31 14.56
C ASN A 61 20.25 6.37 14.90
N GLY A 62 20.16 5.10 14.48
CA GLY A 62 21.14 4.06 14.72
C GLY A 62 20.93 3.22 15.99
N ASP A 63 20.07 3.65 16.92
CA ASP A 63 19.74 2.91 18.11
C ASP A 63 18.56 1.95 17.85
N LEU A 64 18.60 0.75 18.40
CA LEU A 64 17.53 -0.24 18.27
C LEU A 64 16.27 0.25 19.01
N LEU A 65 15.23 0.55 18.24
CA LEU A 65 13.95 1.00 18.77
C LEU A 65 13.02 -0.18 19.09
N GLN A 66 12.90 -1.13 18.16
CA GLN A 66 11.95 -2.23 18.28
C GLN A 66 12.41 -3.45 17.46
N ILE A 67 12.08 -4.64 17.95
CA ILE A 67 12.13 -5.88 17.17
C ILE A 67 10.69 -6.32 16.97
N ILE A 68 10.29 -6.47 15.70
CA ILE A 68 9.01 -7.01 15.28
C ILE A 68 9.26 -8.46 14.88
N ALA A 69 8.59 -9.38 15.54
CA ALA A 69 8.66 -10.82 15.30
C ALA A 69 7.25 -11.39 15.21
N PRO A 70 7.06 -12.61 14.66
CA PRO A 70 5.80 -13.32 14.74
C PRO A 70 5.28 -13.39 16.19
N GLU A 71 3.96 -13.26 16.37
CA GLU A 71 3.37 -13.27 17.70
C GLU A 71 3.28 -14.69 18.28
N ASP A 72 3.15 -15.69 17.41
CA ASP A 72 3.16 -17.12 17.74
C ASP A 72 3.77 -17.94 16.59
N GLU A 73 3.83 -19.28 16.73
CA GLU A 73 4.46 -20.17 15.76
C GLU A 73 3.69 -20.23 14.42
N ASP A 74 2.40 -19.97 14.43
CA ASP A 74 1.54 -20.00 13.25
C ASP A 74 1.43 -18.63 12.59
N ASP A 75 1.97 -17.59 13.21
CA ASP A 75 1.93 -16.23 12.69
C ASP A 75 3.09 -15.95 11.76
N VAL A 76 2.88 -15.07 10.81
CA VAL A 76 3.92 -14.62 9.87
C VAL A 76 3.90 -13.11 9.75
N ILE A 77 5.09 -12.54 9.57
CA ILE A 77 5.22 -11.09 9.34
C ILE A 77 5.02 -10.79 7.85
N ALA A 78 5.55 -11.65 7.00
CA ALA A 78 5.39 -11.58 5.55
C ALA A 78 5.54 -12.99 4.94
N GLY A 79 5.05 -13.16 3.72
CA GLY A 79 5.21 -14.39 2.96
C GLY A 79 6.67 -14.69 2.59
N PRO A 80 6.94 -15.76 1.82
CA PRO A 80 8.28 -16.14 1.42
C PRO A 80 9.03 -14.99 0.75
N VAL A 81 10.25 -14.77 1.17
CA VAL A 81 11.16 -13.78 0.61
C VAL A 81 12.06 -14.48 -0.39
N TYR A 82 11.94 -14.13 -1.65
CA TYR A 82 12.83 -14.62 -2.70
C TYR A 82 14.01 -13.65 -2.82
N ASP A 83 15.18 -14.21 -3.07
CA ASP A 83 16.44 -13.49 -3.19
C ASP A 83 16.48 -12.69 -4.52
N SER A 84 15.63 -11.70 -4.62
CA SER A 84 15.58 -10.77 -5.73
C SER A 84 15.86 -9.36 -5.23
N PRO A 85 16.89 -8.68 -5.77
CA PRO A 85 17.20 -7.29 -5.42
C PRO A 85 16.05 -6.30 -5.76
N GLU A 86 15.05 -6.74 -6.50
CA GLU A 86 13.90 -5.92 -6.90
C GLU A 86 12.82 -5.83 -5.82
N TYR A 87 12.84 -6.69 -4.80
CA TYR A 87 11.85 -6.66 -3.74
C TYR A 87 12.30 -5.84 -2.53
N GLN A 88 11.70 -4.71 -2.35
CA GLN A 88 11.79 -3.95 -1.12
C GLN A 88 10.80 -4.53 -0.11
N LEU A 89 11.32 -5.09 0.99
CA LEU A 89 10.49 -5.74 2.01
C LEU A 89 9.86 -4.78 3.01
N VAL A 90 10.36 -3.55 3.06
CA VAL A 90 9.97 -2.60 4.10
C VAL A 90 9.72 -1.23 3.50
N HIS A 91 8.58 -0.66 3.83
CA HIS A 91 8.17 0.66 3.39
C HIS A 91 7.56 1.44 4.56
N PHE A 92 7.70 2.75 4.51
CA PHE A 92 7.10 3.65 5.50
C PHE A 92 5.98 4.51 4.86
N PRO A 93 4.77 3.94 4.63
CA PRO A 93 3.60 4.73 4.26
C PRO A 93 3.12 5.57 5.45
N ASP A 94 2.27 6.55 5.19
CA ASP A 94 1.35 7.14 6.16
C ASP A 94 -0.02 6.54 5.83
N ALA A 95 -0.27 5.36 6.37
CA ALA A 95 -1.35 4.51 5.91
C ALA A 95 -2.72 4.98 6.41
N ASP A 96 -2.78 5.50 7.63
CA ASP A 96 -4.01 6.02 8.24
C ASP A 96 -4.18 7.53 8.11
N ASN A 97 -3.19 8.19 7.48
CA ASN A 97 -3.19 9.62 7.19
C ASN A 97 -3.22 10.48 8.46
N ASP A 98 -2.55 10.04 9.50
CA ASP A 98 -2.41 10.76 10.77
C ASP A 98 -1.19 11.69 10.81
N GLY A 99 -0.36 11.66 9.74
CA GLY A 99 0.86 12.44 9.59
C GLY A 99 2.11 11.76 10.12
N HIS A 100 1.98 10.61 10.76
CA HIS A 100 3.08 9.73 11.12
C HIS A 100 3.32 8.69 10.02
N ARG A 101 4.52 8.12 10.03
CA ARG A 101 4.82 7.00 9.12
C ARG A 101 4.61 5.69 9.83
N ASP A 102 3.86 4.85 9.17
CA ASP A 102 3.62 3.47 9.55
C ASP A 102 4.70 2.57 8.94
N LEU A 103 4.67 1.31 9.29
CA LEU A 103 5.57 0.31 8.74
C LEU A 103 4.77 -0.74 8.00
N PHE A 104 4.98 -0.85 6.69
CA PHE A 104 4.49 -1.95 5.89
C PHE A 104 5.63 -2.93 5.63
N VAL A 105 5.36 -4.20 5.87
CA VAL A 105 6.32 -5.29 5.67
C VAL A 105 5.74 -6.31 4.72
N GLY A 106 6.41 -6.50 3.60
CA GLY A 106 5.97 -7.44 2.58
C GLY A 106 6.41 -7.04 1.18
N THR A 107 6.32 -7.99 0.26
CA THR A 107 6.78 -7.80 -1.12
C THR A 107 5.76 -7.08 -2.00
N GLY A 108 4.50 -6.93 -1.52
CA GLY A 108 3.38 -6.65 -2.42
C GLY A 108 3.17 -7.82 -3.40
N GLY A 109 1.97 -8.02 -3.86
CA GLY A 109 1.69 -9.04 -4.87
C GLY A 109 0.66 -10.08 -4.41
N SER A 110 0.00 -10.66 -5.38
CA SER A 110 -1.27 -11.38 -5.25
C SER A 110 -1.27 -12.68 -4.44
N ARG A 111 -0.18 -13.06 -3.81
CA ARG A 111 -0.08 -14.31 -3.02
C ARG A 111 0.85 -14.21 -1.83
N THR A 112 1.28 -13.00 -1.48
CA THR A 112 2.18 -12.80 -0.34
C THR A 112 1.37 -12.34 0.87
N GLN A 113 1.70 -12.89 2.03
CA GLN A 113 1.24 -12.36 3.30
C GLN A 113 2.06 -11.10 3.60
N ASN A 114 1.37 -10.03 3.92
CA ASN A 114 1.97 -8.75 4.24
C ASN A 114 1.45 -8.29 5.61
N SER A 115 2.16 -7.39 6.25
CA SER A 115 1.73 -6.83 7.53
C SER A 115 1.88 -5.33 7.55
N LEU A 116 0.88 -4.66 8.09
CA LEU A 116 0.90 -3.24 8.38
C LEU A 116 0.98 -3.03 9.89
N TYR A 117 1.89 -2.17 10.31
CA TYR A 117 2.06 -1.74 11.69
C TYR A 117 1.90 -0.22 11.75
N LEU A 118 0.93 0.24 12.53
CA LEU A 118 0.67 1.66 12.72
C LEU A 118 1.59 2.22 13.81
N TRP A 119 2.16 3.40 13.55
CA TRP A 119 2.92 4.10 14.56
C TRP A 119 1.99 4.55 15.71
N ASN A 120 2.43 4.31 16.93
CA ASN A 120 1.78 4.85 18.13
C ASN A 120 2.70 5.89 18.77
N PRO A 121 2.36 7.20 18.68
CA PRO A 121 3.20 8.26 19.23
C PRO A 121 3.26 8.25 20.77
N GLU A 122 2.25 7.71 21.45
CA GLU A 122 2.23 7.65 22.93
C GLU A 122 3.24 6.63 23.45
N THR A 123 3.37 5.49 22.79
CA THR A 123 4.30 4.41 23.16
C THR A 123 5.63 4.48 22.41
N SER A 124 5.71 5.31 21.35
CA SER A 124 6.82 5.37 20.39
C SER A 124 7.14 3.98 19.81
N ARG A 125 6.09 3.25 19.39
CA ARG A 125 6.19 1.89 18.85
C ARG A 125 5.27 1.69 17.66
N PHE A 126 5.65 0.74 16.82
CA PHE A 126 4.80 0.18 15.78
C PHE A 126 3.91 -0.91 16.36
N GLU A 127 2.61 -0.81 16.12
CA GLU A 127 1.59 -1.75 16.58
C GLU A 127 0.92 -2.42 15.40
N ARG A 128 0.79 -3.74 15.42
CA ARG A 128 0.22 -4.50 14.30
C ARG A 128 -1.24 -4.13 14.05
N CYS A 129 -1.55 -3.78 12.81
CA CYS A 129 -2.91 -3.57 12.34
C CYS A 129 -3.49 -4.89 11.83
N ARG A 130 -4.17 -5.66 12.67
CA ARG A 130 -4.71 -6.99 12.30
C ARG A 130 -5.78 -6.92 11.21
N SER A 131 -6.52 -5.82 11.12
CA SER A 131 -7.52 -5.61 10.04
C SER A 131 -6.91 -5.35 8.67
N ALA A 132 -5.59 -5.22 8.58
CA ALA A 132 -4.84 -5.03 7.34
C ALA A 132 -4.03 -6.28 6.93
N ALA A 133 -4.27 -7.43 7.57
CA ALA A 133 -3.49 -8.65 7.33
C ALA A 133 -3.63 -9.22 5.90
N ASP A 134 -4.73 -8.90 5.22
CA ASP A 134 -5.03 -9.43 3.88
C ASP A 134 -4.65 -8.47 2.74
N LEU A 135 -4.02 -7.33 3.03
CA LEU A 135 -3.58 -6.40 1.99
C LEU A 135 -2.49 -7.04 1.12
N GLN A 136 -2.69 -6.99 -0.20
CA GLN A 136 -1.79 -7.60 -1.18
C GLN A 136 -0.99 -6.54 -1.95
N ASN A 137 -1.69 -5.64 -2.64
CA ASN A 137 -1.13 -4.57 -3.45
C ASN A 137 -1.72 -3.22 -3.02
N PRO A 138 -1.43 -2.73 -1.81
CA PRO A 138 -2.09 -1.55 -1.31
C PRO A 138 -1.73 -0.30 -2.10
N VAL A 139 -2.77 0.47 -2.42
CA VAL A 139 -2.68 1.82 -2.99
C VAL A 139 -3.28 2.79 -1.98
N PHE A 140 -2.44 3.64 -1.44
CA PHE A 140 -2.85 4.60 -0.41
C PHE A 140 -3.50 5.81 -1.07
N GLY A 141 -4.68 6.20 -0.57
CA GLY A 141 -5.41 7.38 -0.99
C GLY A 141 -5.39 8.47 0.09
N PRO A 142 -4.29 9.23 0.24
CA PRO A 142 -4.09 10.12 1.39
C PRO A 142 -5.18 11.19 1.52
N ARG A 143 -5.73 11.69 0.42
CA ARG A 143 -6.82 12.69 0.48
C ARG A 143 -8.16 12.12 0.94
N GLU A 144 -8.35 10.83 0.85
CA GLU A 144 -9.60 10.14 1.16
C GLU A 144 -9.53 9.38 2.49
N GLY A 145 -8.33 9.27 3.08
CA GLY A 145 -8.10 8.39 4.21
C GLY A 145 -8.50 6.95 3.89
N ALA A 146 -8.24 6.51 2.67
CA ALA A 146 -8.64 5.20 2.18
C ALA A 146 -7.44 4.40 1.67
N ILE A 147 -7.52 3.09 1.81
CA ILE A 147 -6.62 2.15 1.16
C ILE A 147 -7.44 1.39 0.11
N TYR A 148 -6.89 1.31 -1.09
CA TYR A 148 -7.36 0.43 -2.14
C TYR A 148 -6.41 -0.75 -2.24
N ASP A 149 -6.95 -1.92 -2.47
CA ASP A 149 -6.17 -3.13 -2.61
C ASP A 149 -6.76 -4.00 -3.71
N GLY A 150 -6.01 -4.99 -4.19
CA GLY A 150 -6.55 -5.94 -5.14
C GLY A 150 -5.51 -6.85 -5.75
N GLY A 151 -6.03 -7.86 -6.42
CA GLY A 151 -5.22 -8.86 -7.09
C GLY A 151 -6.07 -9.84 -7.88
N SER A 152 -5.41 -10.80 -8.51
CA SER A 152 -6.08 -11.88 -9.22
C SER A 152 -6.42 -13.01 -8.27
N SER A 153 -7.67 -13.45 -8.26
CA SER A 153 -8.10 -14.70 -7.63
C SER A 153 -7.89 -15.90 -8.56
N SER A 154 -7.84 -15.64 -9.86
CA SER A 154 -7.53 -16.65 -10.90
C SER A 154 -6.93 -15.96 -12.14
N ALA A 155 -6.65 -16.73 -13.18
CA ALA A 155 -6.19 -16.16 -14.45
C ALA A 155 -7.22 -15.23 -15.13
N TRP A 156 -8.47 -15.25 -14.67
CA TRP A 156 -9.61 -14.60 -15.32
C TRP A 156 -10.46 -13.75 -14.39
N GLU A 157 -10.17 -13.80 -13.10
CA GLU A 157 -10.94 -13.12 -12.06
C GLU A 157 -10.02 -12.24 -11.22
N PHE A 158 -10.47 -11.02 -10.99
CA PHE A 158 -9.76 -10.03 -10.20
C PHE A 158 -10.74 -9.42 -9.21
N SER A 159 -10.26 -9.19 -8.01
CA SER A 159 -11.01 -8.49 -6.97
C SER A 159 -10.24 -7.27 -6.51
N PHE A 160 -10.95 -6.17 -6.36
CA PHE A 160 -10.42 -4.91 -5.87
C PHE A 160 -11.27 -4.45 -4.71
N PHE A 161 -10.63 -3.95 -3.68
CA PHE A 161 -11.28 -3.56 -2.43
C PHE A 161 -11.00 -2.09 -2.12
N ARG A 162 -11.92 -1.47 -1.43
CA ARG A 162 -11.73 -0.18 -0.81
C ARG A 162 -11.97 -0.28 0.67
N TYR A 163 -10.98 0.09 1.44
CA TYR A 163 -11.02 0.17 2.89
C TYR A 163 -11.01 1.62 3.34
N VAL A 164 -11.63 1.90 4.48
CA VAL A 164 -11.52 3.17 5.18
C VAL A 164 -11.16 2.92 6.64
N TRP A 165 -10.50 3.88 7.23
CA TRP A 165 -10.14 3.83 8.63
C TRP A 165 -11.33 4.14 9.53
N LYS A 166 -11.51 3.34 10.58
CA LYS A 166 -12.42 3.56 11.68
C LYS A 166 -11.64 3.42 12.98
N GLY A 167 -11.15 4.53 13.48
CA GLY A 167 -10.09 4.53 14.47
C GLY A 167 -8.83 3.87 13.88
N ARG A 168 -8.26 2.90 14.56
CA ARG A 168 -7.06 2.16 14.11
C ARG A 168 -7.40 0.83 13.39
N GLN A 169 -8.60 0.69 12.87
CA GLN A 169 -9.04 -0.50 12.14
C GLN A 169 -9.48 -0.16 10.73
N LEU A 170 -9.17 -1.03 9.78
CA LEU A 170 -9.67 -0.96 8.42
C LEU A 170 -11.03 -1.63 8.32
N GLU A 171 -11.98 -0.93 7.70
CA GLU A 171 -13.28 -1.48 7.32
C GLU A 171 -13.42 -1.46 5.80
N GLU A 172 -13.72 -2.62 5.23
CA GLU A 172 -14.09 -2.71 3.82
C GLU A 172 -15.38 -1.95 3.56
N THR A 173 -15.39 -1.15 2.51
CA THR A 173 -16.57 -0.36 2.12
C THR A 173 -17.09 -0.71 0.73
N HIS A 174 -16.23 -1.19 -0.14
CA HIS A 174 -16.59 -1.58 -1.50
C HIS A 174 -15.74 -2.75 -1.97
N THR A 175 -16.35 -3.62 -2.74
CA THR A 175 -15.68 -4.64 -3.54
C THR A 175 -15.98 -4.38 -5.01
N LEU A 176 -14.99 -4.43 -5.87
CA LEU A 176 -15.14 -4.45 -7.32
C LEU A 176 -14.62 -5.78 -7.84
N GLU A 177 -15.50 -6.58 -8.39
CA GLU A 177 -15.17 -7.83 -9.08
C GLU A 177 -15.05 -7.56 -10.58
N MET A 178 -14.00 -8.08 -11.19
CA MET A 178 -13.81 -8.10 -12.63
C MET A 178 -13.63 -9.53 -13.09
N VAL A 179 -14.46 -9.96 -14.02
CA VAL A 179 -14.39 -11.30 -14.63
C VAL A 179 -14.18 -11.15 -16.13
N GLU A 180 -13.15 -11.81 -16.65
CA GLU A 180 -12.95 -11.95 -18.09
C GLU A 180 -13.89 -13.05 -18.61
N ASN A 181 -14.73 -12.72 -19.59
CA ASN A 181 -15.70 -13.65 -20.13
C ASN A 181 -15.03 -14.65 -21.08
N LEU A 182 -14.88 -15.88 -20.61
CA LEU A 182 -14.27 -16.98 -21.38
C LEU A 182 -15.17 -17.53 -22.48
N ALA A 183 -16.48 -17.31 -22.40
CA ALA A 183 -17.42 -17.79 -23.42
C ALA A 183 -17.10 -17.25 -24.82
N ASP A 184 -16.44 -16.11 -24.85
CA ASP A 184 -15.98 -15.50 -26.08
C ASP A 184 -14.56 -15.96 -26.47
N TYR A 185 -13.93 -16.85 -25.72
CA TYR A 185 -12.56 -17.30 -25.98
C TYR A 185 -12.51 -18.43 -26.98
N ASN A 186 -12.65 -18.12 -28.27
CA ASN A 186 -12.39 -19.08 -29.33
C ASN A 186 -10.89 -19.08 -29.68
N ARG A 187 -10.17 -20.10 -29.23
CA ARG A 187 -8.73 -20.29 -29.50
C ARG A 187 -8.37 -20.38 -30.98
N ASN A 188 -9.33 -20.56 -31.87
CA ASN A 188 -9.14 -20.81 -33.29
C ASN A 188 -9.30 -19.57 -34.16
N ALA A 189 -9.06 -18.39 -33.60
CA ALA A 189 -8.53 -17.34 -34.42
C ALA A 189 -9.42 -16.43 -35.22
N ASP A 190 -10.39 -15.80 -34.62
CA ASP A 190 -10.81 -14.54 -35.20
C ASP A 190 -9.93 -13.39 -34.63
N PRO A 191 -9.10 -12.69 -35.45
CA PRO A 191 -8.35 -11.52 -35.00
C PRO A 191 -9.24 -10.34 -34.56
N GLN A 192 -10.56 -10.42 -34.77
CA GLN A 192 -11.54 -9.49 -34.23
C GLN A 192 -12.04 -9.86 -32.83
N TYR A 193 -11.54 -10.96 -32.26
CA TYR A 193 -11.91 -11.40 -30.94
C TYR A 193 -11.57 -10.32 -29.88
N ARG A 194 -12.58 -9.74 -29.30
CA ARG A 194 -12.43 -8.78 -28.19
C ARG A 194 -12.70 -9.50 -26.88
N LYS A 195 -11.69 -9.58 -26.03
CA LYS A 195 -11.90 -9.95 -24.63
C LYS A 195 -12.97 -9.05 -24.04
N THR A 196 -14.03 -9.65 -23.55
CA THR A 196 -15.08 -8.91 -22.83
C THR A 196 -14.93 -9.12 -21.34
N HIS A 197 -15.20 -8.11 -20.57
CA HIS A 197 -15.15 -8.16 -19.13
C HIS A 197 -16.51 -7.81 -18.55
N SER A 198 -16.85 -8.41 -17.44
CA SER A 198 -17.96 -7.98 -16.61
C SER A 198 -17.41 -7.38 -15.31
N TYR A 199 -18.06 -6.34 -14.83
CA TYR A 199 -17.70 -5.61 -13.62
C TYR A 199 -18.89 -5.55 -12.68
N VAL A 200 -18.66 -5.86 -11.41
CA VAL A 200 -19.66 -5.74 -10.35
C VAL A 200 -19.06 -4.94 -9.20
N LEU A 201 -19.45 -3.67 -9.08
CA LEU A 201 -19.06 -2.83 -7.96
C LEU A 201 -20.13 -2.88 -6.89
N THR A 202 -19.79 -3.48 -5.75
CA THR A 202 -20.68 -3.71 -4.61
C THR A 202 -20.27 -2.82 -3.45
N PRO A 203 -21.05 -1.80 -3.07
CA PRO A 203 -20.81 -1.08 -1.81
C PRO A 203 -21.31 -1.90 -0.62
N LYS A 204 -20.71 -1.70 0.57
CA LYS A 204 -21.15 -2.34 1.83
C LYS A 204 -22.64 -2.05 2.13
N SER A 205 -23.12 -0.90 1.69
CA SER A 205 -24.53 -0.51 1.77
C SER A 205 -24.96 0.12 0.45
N GLY A 206 -26.15 -0.24 -0.04
CA GLY A 206 -26.70 0.29 -1.28
C GLY A 206 -26.74 -0.75 -2.41
N ARG A 207 -27.01 -0.25 -3.62
CA ARG A 207 -27.20 -1.10 -4.80
C ARG A 207 -25.87 -1.30 -5.54
N ALA A 208 -25.59 -2.53 -5.93
CA ALA A 208 -24.47 -2.85 -6.79
C ALA A 208 -24.63 -2.24 -8.20
N LEU A 209 -23.54 -1.73 -8.75
CA LEU A 209 -23.41 -1.35 -10.17
C LEU A 209 -22.87 -2.56 -10.93
N LYS A 210 -23.61 -3.00 -11.96
CA LYS A 210 -23.17 -4.06 -12.88
C LYS A 210 -23.03 -3.49 -14.27
N THR A 211 -21.91 -3.72 -14.91
CA THR A 211 -21.63 -3.24 -16.27
C THR A 211 -20.61 -4.13 -16.97
N ASN A 212 -20.63 -4.11 -18.31
CA ASN A 212 -19.61 -4.75 -19.16
C ASN A 212 -18.62 -3.71 -19.73
N ARG A 213 -18.68 -2.46 -19.29
CA ARG A 213 -17.84 -1.38 -19.78
C ARG A 213 -17.09 -0.72 -18.62
N ARG A 214 -15.76 -0.81 -18.65
CA ARG A 214 -14.91 -0.13 -17.66
C ARG A 214 -15.21 1.37 -17.57
N SER A 215 -15.55 2.01 -18.70
CA SER A 215 -15.86 3.45 -18.75
C SER A 215 -17.13 3.86 -17.98
N GLU A 216 -17.98 2.90 -17.64
CA GLU A 216 -19.19 3.14 -16.84
C GLU A 216 -18.95 3.03 -15.33
N LEU A 217 -17.78 2.53 -14.93
CA LEU A 217 -17.35 2.56 -13.54
C LEU A 217 -17.03 4.00 -13.11
N PRO A 218 -17.18 4.35 -11.83
CA PRO A 218 -16.69 5.62 -11.30
C PRO A 218 -15.21 5.84 -11.64
N ALA A 219 -14.84 7.07 -12.04
CA ALA A 219 -13.49 7.39 -12.53
C ALA A 219 -12.37 6.97 -11.56
N LYS A 220 -12.62 7.03 -10.26
CA LYS A 220 -11.67 6.58 -9.24
C LYS A 220 -11.34 5.09 -9.39
N TRP A 221 -12.34 4.23 -9.56
CA TRP A 221 -12.15 2.80 -9.76
C TRP A 221 -11.40 2.49 -11.05
N GLN A 222 -11.69 3.22 -12.13
CA GLN A 222 -10.93 3.07 -13.38
C GLN A 222 -9.45 3.37 -13.19
N LYS A 223 -9.12 4.40 -12.39
CA LYS A 223 -7.73 4.78 -12.05
C LYS A 223 -7.07 3.71 -11.19
N ILE A 224 -7.72 3.27 -10.11
CA ILE A 224 -7.18 2.27 -9.18
C ILE A 224 -6.93 0.93 -9.89
N MET A 225 -7.89 0.45 -10.67
CA MET A 225 -7.70 -0.75 -11.49
C MET A 225 -6.48 -0.64 -12.40
N LYS A 226 -6.27 0.53 -13.01
CA LYS A 226 -5.09 0.74 -13.84
C LYS A 226 -3.80 0.62 -13.04
N ILE A 227 -3.73 1.22 -11.85
CA ILE A 227 -2.54 1.20 -10.98
C ILE A 227 -2.20 -0.23 -10.52
N ILE A 228 -3.22 -1.02 -10.16
CA ILE A 228 -3.03 -2.38 -9.62
C ILE A 228 -2.72 -3.41 -10.73
N LEU A 229 -3.21 -3.19 -11.94
CA LEU A 229 -3.05 -4.15 -13.06
C LEU A 229 -1.86 -3.86 -13.98
N ASP A 230 -1.33 -2.63 -13.96
CA ASP A 230 -0.15 -2.22 -14.74
C ASP A 230 1.15 -2.59 -13.99
#